data_ddb06976a7e34408c07d737229d426e4
#
_entry.id   ddb06976a7e34408c07d737229d426e4
#
_cell.length_a   1.000
_cell.length_b   1.000
_cell.length_c   1.000
_cell.angle_alpha   90.00
_cell.angle_beta   90.00
_cell.angle_gamma   90.00
#
_symmetry.space_group_name_H-M   'P 1'
#
loop_
_entity.id
_entity.type
_entity.pdbx_description
1 polymer ?
#
loop_
_entity_poly.entity_id
_entity_poly.type
_entity_poly.pdbx_seq_one_letter_code
_entity_poly.pdbx_strand_id
1 'polypeptide(L)'
;MTENTDAPAPERADLRPPGLNADEHTTLLTFLDYLRTCVIAKTDGLSDEDARRPGVASGTSLLWLVRHLTAVELNWFLWAYRGDDVEPWDDDAPSPGDETVAGSVAAYREAIARANEVIVSAAAWPDRPGVRSLRPNAEAPSMRWLLVHMIEETGRHAGHADILRELLDGSVGR
;
A
#
# COMPACT_ATOMS: atom_id res chain seq x y z
N MET A 1 -38.63 30.51 0.99
CA MET A 1 -37.48 30.61 0.08
C MET A 1 -36.29 30.18 0.91
N THR A 2 -35.90 28.91 0.84
CA THR A 2 -34.72 28.37 1.50
C THR A 2 -33.57 28.47 0.49
N GLU A 3 -32.63 29.39 0.77
CA GLU A 3 -31.36 29.43 0.03
C GLU A 3 -30.63 28.12 0.21
N ASN A 4 -30.53 27.35 -0.87
CA ASN A 4 -29.69 26.20 -0.97
C ASN A 4 -28.25 26.72 -1.16
N THR A 5 -27.50 26.87 -0.08
CA THR A 5 -26.06 27.14 -0.15
C THR A 5 -25.37 25.87 -0.64
N ASP A 6 -25.26 25.79 -1.97
CA ASP A 6 -24.43 24.78 -2.64
C ASP A 6 -22.97 25.07 -2.27
N ALA A 7 -22.47 24.39 -1.23
CA ALA A 7 -21.06 24.47 -0.89
C ALA A 7 -20.25 23.90 -2.07
N PRO A 8 -19.20 24.59 -2.54
CA PRO A 8 -18.38 24.10 -3.64
C PRO A 8 -17.86 22.71 -3.28
N ALA A 9 -17.95 21.77 -4.25
CA ALA A 9 -17.38 20.45 -4.10
C ALA A 9 -15.89 20.57 -3.72
N PRO A 10 -15.39 19.73 -2.80
CA PRO A 10 -13.99 19.79 -2.38
C PRO A 10 -13.08 19.65 -3.61
N GLU A 11 -12.04 20.49 -3.64
CA GLU A 11 -11.05 20.48 -4.71
C GLU A 11 -10.33 19.12 -4.73
N ARG A 12 -10.36 18.43 -5.87
CA ARG A 12 -9.70 17.12 -6.02
C ARG A 12 -8.20 17.31 -6.12
N ALA A 13 -7.47 16.88 -5.10
CA ALA A 13 -6.02 16.78 -5.13
C ALA A 13 -5.60 15.43 -5.75
N ASP A 14 -5.85 15.25 -7.04
CA ASP A 14 -5.53 13.99 -7.71
C ASP A 14 -4.02 13.83 -7.92
N LEU A 15 -3.44 12.78 -7.34
CA LEU A 15 -2.14 12.26 -7.72
C LEU A 15 -2.30 11.57 -9.08
N ARG A 16 -1.58 12.05 -10.11
CA ARG A 16 -1.67 11.47 -11.46
C ARG A 16 -0.73 10.30 -11.62
N PRO A 17 -1.11 9.27 -12.41
CA PRO A 17 -0.19 8.21 -12.79
C PRO A 17 1.08 8.77 -13.43
N PRO A 18 2.24 8.11 -13.22
CA PRO A 18 3.51 8.57 -13.78
C PRO A 18 3.46 8.64 -15.30
N GLY A 19 3.79 9.83 -15.84
CA GLY A 19 3.89 10.08 -17.27
C GLY A 19 5.30 9.76 -17.78
N LEU A 20 5.70 8.48 -17.72
CA LEU A 20 7.02 8.08 -18.21
C LEU A 20 6.93 6.98 -19.27
N ASN A 21 7.91 6.98 -20.18
CA ASN A 21 8.15 5.92 -21.12
C ASN A 21 9.59 5.41 -20.88
N ALA A 22 9.71 4.35 -20.10
CA ALA A 22 10.97 3.81 -19.60
C ALA A 22 11.05 2.29 -19.87
N ASP A 23 12.14 1.66 -19.46
CA ASP A 23 12.25 0.20 -19.46
C ASP A 23 11.22 -0.44 -18.50
N GLU A 24 11.05 -1.76 -18.60
CA GLU A 24 10.07 -2.51 -17.85
C GLU A 24 10.26 -2.33 -16.33
N HIS A 25 11.49 -2.50 -15.84
CA HIS A 25 11.79 -2.43 -14.41
C HIS A 25 11.46 -1.05 -13.83
N THR A 26 11.94 0.01 -14.49
CA THR A 26 11.67 1.40 -14.10
C THR A 26 10.17 1.70 -14.14
N THR A 27 9.47 1.22 -15.16
CA THR A 27 8.02 1.41 -15.30
C THR A 27 7.27 0.74 -14.14
N LEU A 28 7.54 -0.53 -13.85
CA LEU A 28 6.85 -1.27 -12.80
C LEU A 28 7.11 -0.66 -11.41
N LEU A 29 8.38 -0.35 -11.10
CA LEU A 29 8.72 0.25 -9.81
C LEU A 29 8.07 1.63 -9.64
N THR A 30 8.09 2.47 -10.67
CA THR A 30 7.48 3.81 -10.59
C THR A 30 5.96 3.74 -10.40
N PHE A 31 5.27 2.79 -11.05
CA PHE A 31 3.83 2.58 -10.81
C PHE A 31 3.54 2.06 -9.41
N LEU A 32 4.37 1.16 -8.88
CA LEU A 32 4.23 0.68 -7.51
C LEU A 32 4.42 1.84 -6.51
N ASP A 33 5.46 2.65 -6.66
CA ASP A 33 5.72 3.80 -5.78
C ASP A 33 4.61 4.87 -5.85
N TYR A 34 4.03 5.07 -7.03
CA TYR A 34 2.86 5.92 -7.19
C TYR A 34 1.67 5.42 -6.36
N LEU A 35 1.35 4.13 -6.41
CA LEU A 35 0.24 3.54 -5.66
C LEU A 35 0.50 3.58 -4.14
N ARG A 36 1.72 3.31 -3.70
CA ARG A 36 2.15 3.46 -2.30
C ARG A 36 1.93 4.89 -1.80
N THR A 37 2.26 5.88 -2.63
CA THR A 37 2.03 7.29 -2.34
C THR A 37 0.54 7.61 -2.23
N CYS A 38 -0.30 7.06 -3.11
CA CYS A 38 -1.75 7.20 -3.06
C CYS A 38 -2.32 6.70 -1.72
N VAL A 39 -1.89 5.51 -1.26
CA VAL A 39 -2.33 4.96 0.03
C VAL A 39 -1.94 5.87 1.19
N ILE A 40 -0.68 6.33 1.24
CA ILE A 40 -0.19 7.20 2.31
C ILE A 40 -0.98 8.52 2.34
N ALA A 41 -1.23 9.13 1.18
CA ALA A 41 -1.96 10.39 1.08
C ALA A 41 -3.39 10.30 1.66
N LYS A 42 -4.01 9.12 1.69
CA LYS A 42 -5.34 8.93 2.30
C LYS A 42 -5.34 9.03 3.83
N THR A 43 -4.19 9.03 4.46
CA THR A 43 -4.07 9.22 5.91
C THR A 43 -3.80 10.68 6.29
N ASP A 44 -3.49 11.55 5.33
CA ASP A 44 -3.10 12.94 5.59
C ASP A 44 -4.23 13.72 6.27
N GLY A 45 -3.87 14.42 7.35
CA GLY A 45 -4.78 15.29 8.11
C GLY A 45 -5.82 14.55 8.98
N LEU A 46 -5.83 13.22 9.01
CA LEU A 46 -6.71 12.47 9.89
C LEU A 46 -6.18 12.41 11.32
N SER A 47 -7.13 12.38 12.29
CA SER A 47 -6.81 11.99 13.65
C SER A 47 -6.53 10.48 13.71
N ASP A 48 -5.77 10.04 14.73
CA ASP A 48 -5.53 8.61 14.96
C ASP A 48 -6.83 7.85 15.20
N GLU A 49 -7.81 8.48 15.87
CA GLU A 49 -9.13 7.91 16.13
C GLU A 49 -9.91 7.68 14.84
N ASP A 50 -9.97 8.69 13.95
CA ASP A 50 -10.66 8.57 12.67
C ASP A 50 -10.01 7.54 11.76
N ALA A 51 -8.69 7.53 11.69
CA ALA A 51 -7.95 6.60 10.86
C ALA A 51 -8.05 5.13 11.33
N ARG A 52 -8.29 4.89 12.64
CA ARG A 52 -8.58 3.57 13.19
C ARG A 52 -10.03 3.14 13.05
N ARG A 53 -10.94 4.08 12.80
CA ARG A 53 -12.39 3.79 12.73
C ARG A 53 -12.69 2.86 11.56
N PRO A 54 -13.32 1.69 11.80
CA PRO A 54 -13.77 0.84 10.70
C PRO A 54 -14.79 1.56 9.82
N GLY A 55 -14.55 1.58 8.53
CA GLY A 55 -15.50 2.16 7.56
C GLY A 55 -16.48 1.15 6.97
N VAL A 56 -16.23 -0.14 7.18
CA VAL A 56 -17.04 -1.25 6.65
C VAL A 56 -17.24 -2.36 7.68
N ALA A 57 -18.26 -3.20 7.48
CA ALA A 57 -18.64 -4.25 8.45
C ALA A 57 -17.55 -5.30 8.71
N SER A 58 -16.61 -5.49 7.79
CA SER A 58 -15.46 -6.39 7.97
C SER A 58 -14.42 -5.88 8.98
N GLY A 59 -14.53 -4.63 9.44
CA GLY A 59 -13.59 -4.03 10.37
C GLY A 59 -12.43 -3.29 9.71
N THR A 60 -12.39 -3.22 8.38
CA THR A 60 -11.31 -2.55 7.65
C THR A 60 -11.31 -1.04 7.92
N SER A 61 -10.15 -0.49 8.30
CA SER A 61 -9.88 0.93 8.52
C SER A 61 -8.68 1.37 7.70
N LEU A 62 -8.43 2.68 7.62
CA LEU A 62 -7.26 3.20 6.91
C LEU A 62 -5.95 2.75 7.56
N LEU A 63 -5.84 2.75 8.90
CA LEU A 63 -4.64 2.25 9.57
C LEU A 63 -4.46 0.75 9.40
N TRP A 64 -5.56 -0.02 9.40
CA TRP A 64 -5.47 -1.46 9.09
C TRP A 64 -4.88 -1.70 7.69
N LEU A 65 -5.31 -0.93 6.67
CA LEU A 65 -4.78 -1.04 5.31
C LEU A 65 -3.28 -0.71 5.24
N VAL A 66 -2.85 0.37 5.90
CA VAL A 66 -1.43 0.76 5.92
C VAL A 66 -0.58 -0.31 6.59
N ARG A 67 -1.04 -0.87 7.70
CA ARG A 67 -0.33 -1.94 8.40
C ARG A 67 -0.32 -3.23 7.59
N HIS A 68 -1.46 -3.64 7.00
CA HIS A 68 -1.53 -4.77 6.10
C HIS A 68 -0.50 -4.65 4.97
N LEU A 69 -0.49 -3.52 4.26
CA LEU A 69 0.48 -3.29 3.18
C LEU A 69 1.92 -3.25 3.67
N THR A 70 2.18 -2.79 4.91
CA THR A 70 3.51 -2.87 5.53
C THR A 70 3.97 -4.33 5.65
N ALA A 71 3.11 -5.20 6.18
CA ALA A 71 3.41 -6.63 6.30
C ALA A 71 3.58 -7.30 4.92
N VAL A 72 2.72 -6.95 3.95
CA VAL A 72 2.77 -7.46 2.58
C VAL A 72 4.11 -7.13 1.89
N GLU A 73 4.60 -5.88 2.02
CA GLU A 73 5.93 -5.49 1.50
C GLU A 73 7.05 -6.36 2.08
N LEU A 74 7.07 -6.51 3.40
CA LEU A 74 8.09 -7.27 4.09
C LEU A 74 8.01 -8.77 3.76
N ASN A 75 6.81 -9.32 3.71
CA ASN A 75 6.58 -10.73 3.43
C ASN A 75 7.01 -11.11 2.01
N TRP A 76 6.64 -10.32 1.00
CA TRP A 76 6.96 -10.65 -0.37
C TRP A 76 8.42 -10.38 -0.73
N PHE A 77 8.97 -9.22 -0.40
CA PHE A 77 10.31 -8.85 -0.84
C PHE A 77 11.41 -9.41 0.07
N LEU A 78 11.23 -9.34 1.40
CA LEU A 78 12.28 -9.75 2.33
C LEU A 78 12.21 -11.22 2.64
N TRP A 79 11.04 -11.70 3.09
CA TRP A 79 10.91 -13.10 3.50
C TRP A 79 10.86 -14.04 2.30
N ALA A 80 9.97 -13.80 1.32
CA ALA A 80 9.77 -14.71 0.21
C ALA A 80 10.87 -14.60 -0.85
N TYR A 81 11.17 -13.38 -1.33
CA TYR A 81 12.13 -13.22 -2.42
C TYR A 81 13.58 -13.27 -1.94
N ARG A 82 13.97 -12.42 -0.99
CA ARG A 82 15.36 -12.35 -0.49
C ARG A 82 15.72 -13.53 0.40
N GLY A 83 14.77 -14.08 1.13
CA GLY A 83 14.94 -15.24 1.99
C GLY A 83 15.45 -14.91 3.39
N ASP A 84 15.09 -13.76 3.94
CA ASP A 84 15.46 -13.35 5.29
C ASP A 84 15.00 -14.40 6.31
N ASP A 85 15.83 -14.66 7.30
CA ASP A 85 15.56 -15.62 8.38
C ASP A 85 14.78 -14.93 9.51
N VAL A 86 13.53 -14.62 9.22
CA VAL A 86 12.56 -14.01 10.14
C VAL A 86 11.21 -14.70 9.95
N GLU A 87 10.39 -14.69 10.99
CA GLU A 87 9.00 -15.14 10.84
C GLU A 87 8.23 -14.16 9.94
N PRO A 88 7.34 -14.66 9.06
CA PRO A 88 6.46 -13.79 8.28
C PRO A 88 5.60 -12.91 9.20
N TRP A 89 5.40 -11.68 8.78
CA TRP A 89 4.46 -10.78 9.48
C TRP A 89 3.03 -11.24 9.25
N ASP A 90 2.23 -11.23 10.30
CA ASP A 90 0.78 -11.46 10.22
C ASP A 90 0.13 -10.22 9.59
N ASP A 91 -0.22 -10.32 8.32
CA ASP A 91 -0.83 -9.25 7.54
C ASP A 91 -2.33 -9.06 7.82
N ASP A 92 -2.96 -10.03 8.50
CA ASP A 92 -4.35 -9.96 8.96
C ASP A 92 -4.50 -9.65 10.46
N ALA A 93 -3.39 -9.45 11.18
CA ALA A 93 -3.43 -9.20 12.61
C ALA A 93 -4.38 -8.05 12.99
N PRO A 94 -5.11 -8.12 14.09
CA PRO A 94 -5.97 -7.03 14.56
C PRO A 94 -5.14 -5.79 14.89
N SER A 95 -5.72 -4.58 14.69
CA SER A 95 -5.04 -3.33 15.01
C SER A 95 -4.75 -3.20 16.48
N PRO A 96 -3.52 -2.86 16.88
CA PRO A 96 -3.22 -2.44 18.24
C PRO A 96 -4.04 -1.17 18.57
N GLY A 97 -4.57 -1.09 19.79
CA GLY A 97 -5.43 0.04 20.20
C GLY A 97 -4.70 1.38 20.29
N ASP A 98 -3.37 1.38 20.34
CA ASP A 98 -2.48 2.53 20.46
C ASP A 98 -1.81 2.93 19.14
N GLU A 99 -2.19 2.31 18.02
CA GLU A 99 -1.67 2.61 16.70
C GLU A 99 -1.94 4.07 16.31
N THR A 100 -0.92 4.76 15.75
CA THR A 100 -1.02 6.15 15.31
C THR A 100 -0.78 6.27 13.81
N VAL A 101 -1.37 7.29 13.18
CA VAL A 101 -1.14 7.61 11.75
C VAL A 101 0.35 7.79 11.47
N ALA A 102 1.03 8.60 12.30
CA ALA A 102 2.45 8.88 12.10
C ALA A 102 3.32 7.62 12.23
N GLY A 103 3.03 6.76 13.21
CA GLY A 103 3.76 5.51 13.42
C GLY A 103 3.55 4.52 12.29
N SER A 104 2.31 4.31 11.86
CA SER A 104 1.98 3.38 10.77
C SER A 104 2.56 3.83 9.43
N VAL A 105 2.47 5.13 9.11
CA VAL A 105 3.07 5.69 7.89
C VAL A 105 4.59 5.60 7.92
N ALA A 106 5.23 5.84 9.07
CA ALA A 106 6.68 5.68 9.21
C ALA A 106 7.11 4.21 8.99
N ALA A 107 6.40 3.24 9.60
CA ALA A 107 6.66 1.82 9.41
C ALA A 107 6.48 1.39 7.95
N TYR A 108 5.44 1.88 7.28
CA TYR A 108 5.21 1.58 5.86
C TYR A 108 6.31 2.14 4.96
N ARG A 109 6.74 3.39 5.20
CA ARG A 109 7.87 3.98 4.46
C ARG A 109 9.18 3.23 4.66
N GLU A 110 9.43 2.74 5.86
CA GLU A 110 10.60 1.89 6.14
C GLU A 110 10.51 0.56 5.40
N ALA A 111 9.34 -0.10 5.42
CA ALA A 111 9.13 -1.33 4.67
C ALA A 111 9.33 -1.13 3.16
N ILE A 112 8.81 -0.03 2.59
CA ILE A 112 9.01 0.36 1.19
C ILE A 112 10.51 0.55 0.89
N ALA A 113 11.25 1.25 1.74
CA ALA A 113 12.68 1.47 1.52
C ALA A 113 13.44 0.14 1.47
N ARG A 114 13.18 -0.77 2.41
CA ARG A 114 13.77 -2.11 2.44
C ARG A 114 13.38 -2.97 1.24
N ALA A 115 12.12 -2.91 0.82
CA ALA A 115 11.63 -3.58 -0.38
C ALA A 115 12.33 -3.05 -1.64
N ASN A 116 12.48 -1.74 -1.77
CA ASN A 116 13.15 -1.11 -2.90
C ASN A 116 14.63 -1.49 -3.01
N GLU A 117 15.35 -1.69 -1.89
CA GLU A 117 16.71 -2.25 -1.92
C GLU A 117 16.74 -3.64 -2.58
N VAL A 118 15.76 -4.50 -2.25
CA VAL A 118 15.65 -5.84 -2.85
C VAL A 118 15.33 -5.74 -4.34
N ILE A 119 14.36 -4.89 -4.71
CA ILE A 119 13.93 -4.69 -6.10
C ILE A 119 15.11 -4.20 -6.96
N VAL A 120 15.83 -3.19 -6.51
CA VAL A 120 16.98 -2.63 -7.23
C VAL A 120 18.08 -3.66 -7.37
N SER A 121 18.37 -4.45 -6.33
CA SER A 121 19.38 -5.50 -6.40
C SER A 121 19.05 -6.62 -7.39
N ALA A 122 17.76 -6.83 -7.67
CA ALA A 122 17.26 -7.85 -8.58
C ALA A 122 17.04 -7.35 -10.01
N ALA A 123 17.24 -6.07 -10.30
CA ALA A 123 16.92 -5.44 -11.59
C ALA A 123 17.54 -6.12 -12.80
N ALA A 124 18.77 -6.65 -12.68
CA ALA A 124 19.48 -7.37 -13.75
C ALA A 124 18.89 -8.78 -14.01
N TRP A 125 18.06 -9.32 -13.12
CA TRP A 125 17.57 -10.71 -13.17
C TRP A 125 16.06 -10.78 -12.85
N PRO A 126 15.19 -10.11 -13.60
CA PRO A 126 13.76 -9.99 -13.26
C PRO A 126 13.03 -11.34 -13.23
N ASP A 127 13.51 -12.34 -13.96
CA ASP A 127 12.93 -13.69 -14.03
C ASP A 127 13.50 -14.66 -13.00
N ARG A 128 14.50 -14.24 -12.22
CA ARG A 128 15.08 -15.10 -11.18
C ARG A 128 14.03 -15.33 -10.09
N PRO A 129 13.75 -16.60 -9.71
CA PRO A 129 12.84 -16.89 -8.62
C PRO A 129 13.43 -16.46 -7.29
N GLY A 130 12.57 -16.10 -6.37
CA GLY A 130 12.91 -15.88 -4.96
C GLY A 130 13.27 -17.18 -4.24
N VAL A 131 13.38 -17.11 -2.92
CA VAL A 131 13.79 -18.22 -2.07
C VAL A 131 12.60 -19.04 -1.59
N ARG A 132 11.46 -18.39 -1.29
CA ARG A 132 10.26 -19.01 -0.71
C ARG A 132 8.99 -18.54 -1.41
N SER A 133 7.92 -19.30 -1.20
CA SER A 133 6.57 -18.90 -1.59
C SER A 133 5.69 -18.71 -0.36
N LEU A 134 4.89 -17.65 -0.31
CA LEU A 134 3.82 -17.50 0.69
C LEU A 134 2.64 -18.44 0.43
N ARG A 135 2.56 -19.02 -0.77
CA ARG A 135 1.51 -19.98 -1.12
C ARG A 135 2.01 -21.41 -0.88
N PRO A 136 1.31 -22.23 -0.08
CA PRO A 136 1.68 -23.62 0.10
C PRO A 136 1.79 -24.36 -1.24
N ASN A 137 2.85 -25.14 -1.42
CA ASN A 137 3.10 -25.96 -2.60
C ASN A 137 3.21 -25.19 -3.94
N ALA A 138 3.46 -23.90 -3.91
CA ALA A 138 3.75 -23.09 -5.09
C ALA A 138 5.24 -22.81 -5.20
N GLU A 139 5.71 -22.62 -6.44
CA GLU A 139 7.06 -22.14 -6.69
C GLU A 139 7.26 -20.73 -6.16
N ALA A 140 8.50 -20.41 -5.78
CA ALA A 140 8.85 -19.04 -5.39
C ALA A 140 8.68 -18.09 -6.58
N PRO A 141 8.03 -16.93 -6.39
CA PRO A 141 7.76 -15.99 -7.49
C PRO A 141 9.05 -15.30 -7.96
N SER A 142 9.08 -14.92 -9.24
CA SER A 142 10.13 -14.05 -9.78
C SER A 142 9.91 -12.59 -9.39
N MET A 143 10.94 -11.75 -9.51
CA MET A 143 10.82 -10.31 -9.24
C MET A 143 9.79 -9.64 -10.17
N ARG A 144 9.75 -10.03 -11.46
CA ARG A 144 8.72 -9.52 -12.38
C ARG A 144 7.32 -9.85 -11.90
N TRP A 145 7.08 -11.09 -11.49
CA TRP A 145 5.79 -11.51 -10.95
C TRP A 145 5.44 -10.71 -9.69
N LEU A 146 6.40 -10.51 -8.78
CA LEU A 146 6.21 -9.75 -7.55
C LEU A 146 5.83 -8.30 -7.82
N LEU A 147 6.53 -7.62 -8.72
CA LEU A 147 6.21 -6.22 -9.05
C LEU A 147 4.79 -6.09 -9.63
N VAL A 148 4.38 -7.01 -10.50
CA VAL A 148 3.01 -7.02 -11.05
C VAL A 148 1.99 -7.29 -9.96
N HIS A 149 2.24 -8.27 -9.08
CA HIS A 149 1.37 -8.60 -7.96
C HIS A 149 1.24 -7.44 -6.97
N MET A 150 2.35 -6.80 -6.61
CA MET A 150 2.36 -5.68 -5.67
C MET A 150 1.68 -4.43 -6.24
N ILE A 151 1.75 -4.21 -7.55
CA ILE A 151 0.96 -3.16 -8.23
C ILE A 151 -0.54 -3.48 -8.13
N GLU A 152 -0.93 -4.72 -8.39
CA GLU A 152 -2.33 -5.17 -8.29
C GLU A 152 -2.83 -5.03 -6.85
N GLU A 153 -2.09 -5.53 -5.88
CA GLU A 153 -2.44 -5.55 -4.46
C GLU A 153 -2.53 -4.13 -3.88
N THR A 154 -1.48 -3.32 -4.08
CA THR A 154 -1.47 -1.93 -3.61
C THR A 154 -2.55 -1.10 -4.31
N GLY A 155 -2.78 -1.32 -5.60
CA GLY A 155 -3.84 -0.64 -6.36
C GLY A 155 -5.24 -0.96 -5.87
N ARG A 156 -5.51 -2.24 -5.53
CA ARG A 156 -6.76 -2.68 -4.91
C ARG A 156 -6.99 -1.95 -3.58
N HIS A 157 -5.97 -1.93 -2.73
CA HIS A 157 -6.06 -1.31 -1.42
C HIS A 157 -6.06 0.22 -1.47
N ALA A 158 -5.44 0.85 -2.47
CA ALA A 158 -5.60 2.28 -2.72
C ALA A 158 -7.06 2.64 -3.02
N GLY A 159 -7.75 1.85 -3.86
CA GLY A 159 -9.19 2.02 -4.10
C GLY A 159 -10.06 1.79 -2.84
N HIS A 160 -9.70 0.85 -1.98
CA HIS A 160 -10.37 0.69 -0.68
C HIS A 160 -10.15 1.92 0.22
N ALA A 161 -8.92 2.46 0.26
CA ALA A 161 -8.59 3.66 1.02
C ALA A 161 -9.35 4.90 0.50
N ASP A 162 -9.56 5.03 -0.82
CA ASP A 162 -10.38 6.09 -1.41
C ASP A 162 -11.80 6.07 -0.83
N ILE A 163 -12.45 4.90 -0.84
CA ILE A 163 -13.82 4.73 -0.33
C ILE A 163 -13.88 4.99 1.17
N LEU A 164 -12.93 4.46 1.95
CA LEU A 164 -12.89 4.67 3.39
C LEU A 164 -12.70 6.15 3.73
N ARG A 165 -11.86 6.87 3.00
CA ARG A 165 -11.64 8.29 3.18
C ARG A 165 -12.89 9.11 2.86
N GLU A 166 -13.56 8.81 1.76
CA GLU A 166 -14.80 9.47 1.38
C GLU A 166 -15.90 9.27 2.43
N LEU A 167 -16.01 8.05 3.00
CA LEU A 167 -16.97 7.75 4.07
C LEU A 167 -16.65 8.49 5.38
N LEU A 168 -15.39 8.81 5.66
CA LEU A 168 -14.98 9.49 6.89
C LEU A 168 -15.26 10.99 6.84
N ASP A 169 -14.89 11.67 5.79
CA ASP A 169 -14.90 13.13 5.71
C ASP A 169 -15.37 13.72 4.37
N GLY A 170 -15.82 12.86 3.45
CA GLY A 170 -16.28 13.29 2.12
C GLY A 170 -15.17 13.68 1.14
N SER A 171 -13.89 13.51 1.52
CA SER A 171 -12.77 13.79 0.62
C SER A 171 -12.74 12.82 -0.54
N VAL A 172 -12.63 13.34 -1.76
CA VAL A 172 -12.55 12.56 -3.00
C VAL A 172 -11.25 12.87 -3.73
N GLY A 173 -10.81 11.96 -4.60
CA GLY A 173 -9.57 12.09 -5.35
C GLY A 173 -8.56 11.02 -4.95
N ARG A 174 -7.46 10.92 -5.73
CA ARG A 174 -6.39 9.94 -5.54
C ARG A 174 -5.19 10.57 -4.84
#